data_6caad0561e6c8b29c16b5e4de0e01336
#
_entry.id   6caad0561e6c8b29c16b5e4de0e01336
#
_cell.length_a   1.000
_cell.length_b   1.000
_cell.length_c   1.000
_cell.angle_alpha   90.00
_cell.angle_beta   90.00
_cell.angle_gamma   90.00
#
_symmetry.space_group_name_H-M   'P 1'
#
loop_
_entity.id
_entity.type
_entity.pdbx_description
1 polymer ?
#
loop_
_entity_poly.entity_id
_entity_poly.type
_entity_poly.pdbx_seq_one_letter_code
_entity_poly.pdbx_strand_id
1 'polypeptide(L)'
;MNHLGVVLLLSLLPVHSDTASASVENWIGRVAPAIQSAVLQDLTDDLRARLQIAERAHITVVDHNPLVMSVETLAGRTGPFVITVDRAFIHELNYDELQAAIAHELGHVWIYTHQPYVQTERFANDVAMRIINRSTFEPVYEKVWARTGVRGNLIEFIGPPAQQ
;
A
#
# COMPACT_ATOMS: atom_id res chain seq x y z
N MET A 1 -2.06 37.57 -63.61
CA MET A 1 -1.09 37.24 -62.53
C MET A 1 -1.92 36.67 -61.41
N ASN A 2 -1.96 35.34 -61.31
CA ASN A 2 -2.83 34.61 -60.39
C ASN A 2 -2.03 34.26 -59.13
N HIS A 3 -2.51 34.76 -58.01
CA HIS A 3 -2.03 34.30 -56.69
C HIS A 3 -2.94 33.16 -56.21
N LEU A 4 -2.40 31.93 -56.21
CA LEU A 4 -3.00 30.76 -55.55
C LEU A 4 -2.77 30.91 -54.05
N GLY A 5 -3.84 31.11 -53.26
CA GLY A 5 -3.82 30.98 -51.83
C GLY A 5 -3.91 29.52 -51.43
N VAL A 6 -2.86 29.01 -50.75
CA VAL A 6 -2.90 27.69 -50.14
C VAL A 6 -3.58 27.79 -48.79
N VAL A 7 -4.78 27.17 -48.68
CA VAL A 7 -5.46 27.02 -47.39
C VAL A 7 -4.94 25.78 -46.71
N LEU A 8 -4.21 25.96 -45.62
CA LEU A 8 -3.74 24.87 -44.77
C LEU A 8 -4.87 24.46 -43.81
N LEU A 9 -5.52 23.33 -44.11
CA LEU A 9 -6.46 22.71 -43.17
C LEU A 9 -5.67 22.05 -42.04
N LEU A 10 -5.68 22.68 -40.85
CA LEU A 10 -5.25 21.99 -39.62
C LEU A 10 -6.38 21.07 -39.20
N SER A 11 -6.23 19.77 -39.41
CA SER A 11 -7.07 18.75 -38.84
C SER A 11 -6.73 18.60 -37.36
N LEU A 12 -7.60 19.09 -36.49
CA LEU A 12 -7.59 18.83 -35.05
C LEU A 12 -7.95 17.35 -34.84
N LEU A 13 -6.95 16.53 -34.57
CA LEU A 13 -7.15 15.18 -34.06
C LEU A 13 -7.64 15.28 -32.62
N PRO A 14 -8.67 14.51 -32.22
CA PRO A 14 -9.09 14.48 -30.84
C PRO A 14 -7.97 13.86 -29.99
N VAL A 15 -7.45 14.62 -29.03
CA VAL A 15 -6.56 14.12 -28.00
C VAL A 15 -7.41 13.20 -27.12
N HIS A 16 -7.24 11.89 -27.27
CA HIS A 16 -7.79 10.91 -26.35
C HIS A 16 -6.99 11.00 -25.04
N SER A 17 -7.60 11.55 -24.01
CA SER A 17 -7.05 11.73 -22.66
C SER A 17 -7.15 10.46 -21.79
N ASP A 18 -7.34 9.26 -22.36
CA ASP A 18 -7.58 8.02 -21.61
C ASP A 18 -6.35 7.14 -21.37
N THR A 19 -5.15 7.56 -21.80
CA THR A 19 -3.95 6.71 -21.67
C THR A 19 -3.07 6.98 -20.46
N ALA A 20 -3.34 8.02 -19.68
CA ALA A 20 -2.51 8.39 -18.54
C ALA A 20 -2.88 7.66 -17.22
N SER A 21 -4.11 7.20 -17.08
CA SER A 21 -4.59 6.57 -15.83
C SER A 21 -4.18 5.09 -15.68
N ALA A 22 -4.04 4.37 -16.80
CA ALA A 22 -3.72 2.93 -16.78
C ALA A 22 -2.24 2.60 -16.53
N SER A 23 -1.34 3.58 -16.59
CA SER A 23 0.11 3.35 -16.55
C SER A 23 0.76 3.49 -15.18
N VAL A 24 0.02 3.94 -14.16
CA VAL A 24 0.52 4.07 -12.77
C VAL A 24 0.22 2.81 -11.94
N GLU A 25 -0.69 1.94 -12.41
CA GLU A 25 -1.36 0.93 -11.60
C GLU A 25 -0.52 -0.29 -11.20
N ASN A 26 0.67 -0.50 -11.74
CA ASN A 26 1.53 -1.60 -11.23
C ASN A 26 3.01 -1.45 -11.60
N TRP A 27 3.60 -0.30 -11.30
CA TRP A 27 5.01 -0.04 -11.62
C TRP A 27 5.96 -0.90 -10.79
N ILE A 28 5.62 -1.18 -9.51
CA ILE A 28 6.52 -1.89 -8.60
C ILE A 28 6.74 -3.35 -9.03
N GLY A 29 5.75 -3.98 -9.63
CA GLY A 29 5.88 -5.33 -10.18
C GLY A 29 6.72 -5.43 -11.46
N ARG A 30 7.03 -4.29 -12.09
CA ARG A 30 7.80 -4.22 -13.35
C ARG A 30 9.27 -3.88 -13.17
N VAL A 31 9.68 -3.49 -11.95
CA VAL A 31 11.09 -3.18 -11.67
C VAL A 31 11.85 -4.44 -11.27
N ALA A 32 13.17 -4.44 -11.48
CA ALA A 32 14.02 -5.54 -11.07
C ALA A 32 13.89 -5.81 -9.56
N PRO A 33 13.95 -7.08 -9.09
CA PRO A 33 13.73 -7.43 -7.69
C PRO A 33 14.58 -6.64 -6.68
N ALA A 34 15.83 -6.32 -7.02
CA ALA A 34 16.69 -5.52 -6.16
C ALA A 34 16.18 -4.07 -6.00
N ILE A 35 15.69 -3.46 -7.09
CA ILE A 35 15.10 -2.12 -7.06
C ILE A 35 13.77 -2.16 -6.30
N GLN A 36 12.96 -3.19 -6.53
CA GLN A 36 11.71 -3.41 -5.81
C GLN A 36 11.95 -3.45 -4.30
N SER A 37 12.94 -4.23 -3.83
CA SER A 37 13.27 -4.36 -2.41
C SER A 37 13.71 -3.02 -1.82
N ALA A 38 14.55 -2.25 -2.52
CA ALA A 38 15.01 -0.93 -2.06
C ALA A 38 13.83 0.04 -1.92
N VAL A 39 12.97 0.13 -2.92
CA VAL A 39 11.79 1.00 -2.91
C VAL A 39 10.82 0.63 -1.79
N LEU A 40 10.57 -0.65 -1.57
CA LEU A 40 9.72 -1.12 -0.47
C LEU A 40 10.31 -0.77 0.90
N GLN A 41 11.63 -0.91 1.05
CA GLN A 41 12.31 -0.55 2.30
C GLN A 41 12.25 0.97 2.55
N ASP A 42 12.54 1.79 1.54
CA ASP A 42 12.46 3.26 1.65
C ASP A 42 11.03 3.69 2.02
N LEU A 43 10.01 3.11 1.40
CA LEU A 43 8.61 3.37 1.74
C LEU A 43 8.28 2.94 3.18
N THR A 44 8.75 1.78 3.60
CA THR A 44 8.57 1.28 4.97
C THR A 44 9.22 2.21 5.98
N ASP A 45 10.42 2.70 5.71
CA ASP A 45 11.14 3.61 6.60
C ASP A 45 10.47 5.00 6.68
N ASP A 46 9.93 5.52 5.58
CA ASP A 46 9.13 6.76 5.58
C ASP A 46 7.87 6.61 6.44
N LEU A 47 7.07 5.57 6.21
CA LEU A 47 5.84 5.33 6.95
C LEU A 47 6.13 5.09 8.45
N ARG A 48 7.19 4.34 8.77
CA ARG A 48 7.66 4.10 10.12
C ARG A 48 8.03 5.40 10.84
N ALA A 49 8.74 6.29 10.16
CA ALA A 49 9.11 7.61 10.69
C ALA A 49 7.88 8.48 10.96
N ARG A 50 6.91 8.50 10.04
CA ARG A 50 5.63 9.23 10.20
C ARG A 50 4.80 8.70 11.35
N LEU A 51 4.83 7.40 11.62
CA LEU A 51 4.18 6.76 12.77
C LEU A 51 4.99 6.89 14.08
N GLN A 52 6.17 7.51 14.04
CA GLN A 52 7.07 7.70 15.18
C GLN A 52 7.51 6.37 15.83
N ILE A 53 7.69 5.32 15.03
CA ILE A 53 8.20 4.02 15.47
C ILE A 53 9.72 4.06 15.45
N ALA A 54 10.36 3.88 16.60
CA ALA A 54 11.81 3.92 16.74
C ALA A 54 12.49 2.62 16.25
N GLU A 55 11.80 1.50 16.43
CA GLU A 55 12.31 0.18 16.10
C GLU A 55 12.41 -0.01 14.59
N ARG A 56 13.45 -0.76 14.17
CA ARG A 56 13.66 -1.06 12.76
C ARG A 56 12.65 -2.09 12.27
N ALA A 57 12.08 -1.84 11.11
CA ALA A 57 11.25 -2.78 10.37
C ALA A 57 11.87 -3.02 8.98
N HIS A 58 12.15 -4.27 8.67
CA HIS A 58 12.59 -4.70 7.35
C HIS A 58 11.41 -5.27 6.59
N ILE A 59 11.33 -4.99 5.29
CA ILE A 59 10.31 -5.59 4.43
C ILE A 59 10.96 -6.57 3.46
N THR A 60 10.35 -7.73 3.29
CA THR A 60 10.81 -8.76 2.35
C THR A 60 9.64 -9.31 1.54
N VAL A 61 9.90 -9.58 0.27
CA VAL A 61 8.94 -10.19 -0.65
C VAL A 61 9.23 -11.69 -0.71
N VAL A 62 8.20 -12.49 -0.43
CA VAL A 62 8.25 -13.95 -0.54
C VAL A 62 7.31 -14.44 -1.63
N ASP A 63 7.57 -15.63 -2.17
CA ASP A 63 6.74 -16.20 -3.24
C ASP A 63 5.35 -16.60 -2.75
N HIS A 64 5.23 -16.94 -1.46
CA HIS A 64 3.93 -17.27 -0.85
C HIS A 64 3.91 -16.88 0.63
N ASN A 65 2.88 -16.12 1.04
CA ASN A 65 2.53 -15.83 2.42
C ASN A 65 1.03 -16.13 2.62
N PRO A 66 0.65 -17.14 3.43
CA PRO A 66 -0.75 -17.49 3.64
C PRO A 66 -1.58 -16.39 4.29
N LEU A 67 -0.94 -15.46 5.00
CA LEU A 67 -1.57 -14.25 5.58
C LEU A 67 -1.55 -13.06 4.62
N VAL A 68 -1.03 -13.27 3.39
CA VAL A 68 -0.87 -12.25 2.35
C VAL A 68 0.20 -11.21 2.73
N MET A 69 0.13 -10.65 3.91
CA MET A 69 1.12 -9.79 4.55
C MET A 69 1.13 -10.07 6.04
N SER A 70 2.28 -9.96 6.67
CA SER A 70 2.43 -10.21 8.10
C SER A 70 3.69 -9.57 8.64
N VAL A 71 3.70 -9.24 9.93
CA VAL A 71 4.90 -8.77 10.64
C VAL A 71 5.27 -9.68 11.80
N GLU A 72 6.56 -9.95 11.92
CA GLU A 72 7.11 -10.77 12.99
C GLU A 72 8.30 -10.04 13.64
N THR A 73 8.59 -10.38 14.91
CA THR A 73 9.79 -9.91 15.60
C THR A 73 10.86 -10.99 15.62
N LEU A 74 12.09 -10.62 15.29
CA LEU A 74 13.22 -11.56 15.28
C LEU A 74 13.85 -11.78 16.67
N ALA A 75 13.66 -10.86 17.62
CA ALA A 75 14.32 -10.92 18.93
C ALA A 75 13.48 -10.25 20.03
N GLY A 76 12.36 -10.84 20.41
CA GLY A 76 11.52 -10.33 21.48
C GLY A 76 10.99 -8.91 21.21
N ARG A 77 10.67 -8.18 22.30
CA ARG A 77 9.96 -6.88 22.20
C ARG A 77 10.77 -5.72 21.62
N THR A 78 12.08 -5.82 21.54
CA THR A 78 12.98 -4.74 21.13
C THR A 78 13.81 -5.10 19.90
N GLY A 79 13.55 -6.25 19.30
CA GLY A 79 14.29 -6.71 18.12
C GLY A 79 13.84 -6.00 16.85
N PRO A 80 14.59 -6.16 15.77
CA PRO A 80 14.10 -5.74 14.48
C PRO A 80 12.86 -6.55 14.09
N PHE A 81 11.92 -5.87 13.45
CA PHE A 81 10.72 -6.48 12.90
C PHE A 81 10.94 -6.83 11.42
N VAL A 82 10.29 -7.88 10.96
CA VAL A 82 10.28 -8.26 9.55
C VAL A 82 8.85 -8.29 9.05
N ILE A 83 8.56 -7.43 8.10
CA ILE A 83 7.31 -7.46 7.34
C ILE A 83 7.54 -8.37 6.15
N THR A 84 6.71 -9.40 6.02
CA THR A 84 6.75 -10.36 4.92
C THR A 84 5.53 -10.18 4.05
N VAL A 85 5.72 -9.96 2.75
CA VAL A 85 4.63 -9.72 1.80
C VAL A 85 4.66 -10.74 0.67
N ASP A 86 3.47 -11.28 0.34
CA ASP A 86 3.26 -12.18 -0.79
C ASP A 86 3.53 -11.44 -2.11
N ARG A 87 4.36 -12.04 -2.98
CA ARG A 87 4.75 -11.44 -4.27
C ARG A 87 3.54 -11.14 -5.14
N ALA A 88 2.60 -12.05 -5.25
CA ALA A 88 1.44 -11.87 -6.10
C ALA A 88 0.50 -10.80 -5.54
N PHE A 89 0.43 -10.63 -4.21
CA PHE A 89 -0.36 -9.56 -3.59
C PHE A 89 0.18 -8.17 -3.91
N ILE A 90 1.51 -7.95 -3.85
CA ILE A 90 2.11 -6.68 -4.27
C ILE A 90 1.68 -6.28 -5.68
N HIS A 91 1.57 -7.23 -6.58
CA HIS A 91 1.17 -6.98 -7.96
C HIS A 91 -0.30 -6.55 -8.12
N GLU A 92 -1.13 -6.76 -7.11
CA GLU A 92 -2.54 -6.36 -7.11
C GLU A 92 -2.76 -4.96 -6.51
N LEU A 93 -1.78 -4.45 -5.75
CA LEU A 93 -1.89 -3.17 -5.07
C LEU A 93 -1.43 -2.01 -5.96
N ASN A 94 -2.18 -0.92 -5.96
CA ASN A 94 -1.66 0.37 -6.40
C ASN A 94 -0.77 0.99 -5.30
N TYR A 95 -0.18 2.15 -5.57
CA TYR A 95 0.76 2.77 -4.64
C TYR A 95 0.13 3.16 -3.29
N ASP A 96 -1.08 3.72 -3.31
CA ASP A 96 -1.77 4.14 -2.07
C ASP A 96 -2.20 2.92 -1.25
N GLU A 97 -2.70 1.88 -1.91
CA GLU A 97 -3.04 0.61 -1.27
C GLU A 97 -1.82 -0.09 -0.66
N LEU A 98 -0.66 -0.03 -1.34
CA LEU A 98 0.60 -0.55 -0.81
C LEU A 98 1.03 0.21 0.45
N GLN A 99 0.92 1.54 0.45
CA GLN A 99 1.16 2.35 1.64
C GLN A 99 0.22 1.94 2.79
N ALA A 100 -1.07 1.76 2.52
CA ALA A 100 -2.04 1.35 3.53
C ALA A 100 -1.71 -0.04 4.12
N ALA A 101 -1.36 -1.00 3.28
CA ALA A 101 -0.97 -2.34 3.72
C ALA A 101 0.29 -2.32 4.60
N ILE A 102 1.34 -1.60 4.18
CA ILE A 102 2.57 -1.47 4.98
C ILE A 102 2.29 -0.71 6.29
N ALA A 103 1.50 0.37 6.24
CA ALA A 103 1.17 1.14 7.45
C ALA A 103 0.35 0.31 8.46
N HIS A 104 -0.49 -0.62 7.99
CA HIS A 104 -1.20 -1.57 8.85
C HIS A 104 -0.22 -2.48 9.61
N GLU A 105 0.74 -3.09 8.93
CA GLU A 105 1.77 -3.93 9.57
C GLU A 105 2.63 -3.12 10.57
N LEU A 106 2.96 -1.89 10.22
CA LEU A 106 3.62 -0.96 11.14
C LEU A 106 2.72 -0.59 12.32
N GLY A 107 1.41 -0.59 12.16
CA GLY A 107 0.44 -0.47 13.25
C GLY A 107 0.61 -1.58 14.30
N HIS A 108 0.80 -2.83 13.87
CA HIS A 108 1.12 -3.95 14.76
C HIS A 108 2.47 -3.77 15.45
N VAL A 109 3.49 -3.26 14.75
CA VAL A 109 4.79 -2.92 15.36
C VAL A 109 4.60 -1.86 16.45
N TRP A 110 3.85 -0.80 16.16
CA TRP A 110 3.58 0.26 17.14
C TRP A 110 2.90 -0.28 18.39
N ILE A 111 1.86 -1.11 18.24
CA ILE A 111 1.15 -1.71 19.39
C ILE A 111 2.10 -2.60 20.20
N TYR A 112 2.93 -3.39 19.52
CA TYR A 112 3.86 -4.31 20.18
C TYR A 112 4.90 -3.58 21.03
N THR A 113 5.35 -2.42 20.59
CA THR A 113 6.37 -1.61 21.27
C THR A 113 5.79 -0.66 22.31
N HIS A 114 4.46 -0.41 22.31
CA HIS A 114 3.77 0.50 23.19
C HIS A 114 2.81 -0.23 24.15
N GLN A 115 3.36 -0.96 25.12
CA GLN A 115 2.56 -1.63 26.16
C GLN A 115 1.81 -0.61 27.05
N PRO A 116 0.63 -0.91 27.55
CA PRO A 116 -0.03 -2.23 27.67
C PRO A 116 -1.10 -2.53 26.60
N TYR A 117 -1.02 -1.98 25.40
CA TYR A 117 -2.05 -2.16 24.38
C TYR A 117 -2.15 -3.61 23.90
N VAL A 118 -3.38 -4.04 23.58
CA VAL A 118 -3.67 -5.37 23.05
C VAL A 118 -3.61 -5.34 21.54
N GLN A 119 -2.95 -6.34 20.97
CA GLN A 119 -2.89 -6.55 19.52
C GLN A 119 -4.28 -6.88 18.96
N THR A 120 -4.80 -6.00 18.14
CA THR A 120 -6.02 -6.21 17.37
C THR A 120 -5.89 -5.59 16.00
N GLU A 121 -6.55 -6.17 15.01
CA GLU A 121 -6.63 -5.62 13.64
C GLU A 121 -7.17 -4.18 13.64
N ARG A 122 -8.24 -3.96 14.40
CA ARG A 122 -8.83 -2.63 14.53
C ARG A 122 -7.84 -1.60 15.03
N PHE A 123 -7.09 -1.92 16.06
CA PHE A 123 -6.16 -0.95 16.64
C PHE A 123 -4.93 -0.73 15.75
N ALA A 124 -4.45 -1.76 15.03
CA ALA A 124 -3.42 -1.60 14.01
C ALA A 124 -3.87 -0.63 12.90
N ASN A 125 -5.11 -0.77 12.43
CA ASN A 125 -5.70 0.18 11.49
C ASN A 125 -5.85 1.59 12.09
N ASP A 126 -6.30 1.72 13.35
CA ASP A 126 -6.43 3.03 14.01
C ASP A 126 -5.08 3.75 14.11
N VAL A 127 -3.98 3.01 14.34
CA VAL A 127 -2.62 3.55 14.29
C VAL A 127 -2.26 3.97 12.87
N ALA A 128 -2.46 3.11 11.89
CA ALA A 128 -2.13 3.38 10.49
C ALA A 128 -2.94 4.56 9.92
N MET A 129 -4.20 4.71 10.31
CA MET A 129 -5.07 5.82 9.91
C MET A 129 -4.66 7.19 10.47
N ARG A 130 -3.64 7.27 11.33
CA ARG A 130 -3.02 8.56 11.69
C ARG A 130 -2.30 9.20 10.50
N ILE A 131 -1.91 8.41 9.51
CA ILE A 131 -1.11 8.84 8.34
C ILE A 131 -1.71 8.43 6.99
N ILE A 132 -2.66 7.50 6.97
CA ILE A 132 -3.33 6.99 5.76
C ILE A 132 -4.82 7.24 5.87
N ASN A 133 -5.45 7.66 4.78
CA ASN A 133 -6.89 7.85 4.74
C ASN A 133 -7.65 6.52 4.88
N ARG A 134 -8.74 6.52 5.66
CA ARG A 134 -9.59 5.35 5.87
C ARG A 134 -10.04 4.69 4.56
N SER A 135 -10.45 5.50 3.57
CA SER A 135 -10.94 5.01 2.29
C SER A 135 -9.93 4.18 1.50
N THR A 136 -8.62 4.34 1.76
CA THR A 136 -7.57 3.56 1.11
C THR A 136 -7.54 2.11 1.63
N PHE A 137 -8.01 1.85 2.84
CA PHE A 137 -8.04 0.50 3.41
C PHE A 137 -9.14 -0.38 2.83
N GLU A 138 -10.27 0.19 2.40
CA GLU A 138 -11.40 -0.60 1.89
C GLU A 138 -11.00 -1.52 0.73
N PRO A 139 -10.37 -1.02 -0.36
CA PRO A 139 -9.93 -1.88 -1.45
C PRO A 139 -8.82 -2.87 -1.05
N VAL A 140 -7.96 -2.52 -0.08
CA VAL A 140 -6.95 -3.46 0.44
C VAL A 140 -7.62 -4.66 1.10
N TYR A 141 -8.60 -4.43 1.98
CA TYR A 141 -9.33 -5.51 2.64
C TYR A 141 -10.10 -6.38 1.65
N GLU A 142 -10.76 -5.80 0.64
CA GLU A 142 -11.44 -6.58 -0.40
C GLU A 142 -10.45 -7.52 -1.14
N LYS A 143 -9.24 -7.05 -1.43
CA LYS A 143 -8.19 -7.86 -2.07
C LYS A 143 -7.66 -8.96 -1.13
N VAL A 144 -7.41 -8.63 0.15
CA VAL A 144 -7.01 -9.62 1.17
C VAL A 144 -8.06 -10.73 1.29
N TRP A 145 -9.33 -10.36 1.42
CA TRP A 145 -10.42 -11.34 1.53
C TRP A 145 -10.59 -12.20 0.27
N ALA A 146 -10.44 -11.61 -0.90
CA ALA A 146 -10.48 -12.36 -2.16
C ALA A 146 -9.38 -13.44 -2.21
N ARG A 147 -8.20 -13.16 -1.65
CA ARG A 147 -7.07 -14.11 -1.63
C ARG A 147 -7.16 -15.13 -0.52
N THR A 148 -7.56 -14.74 0.67
CA THR A 148 -7.63 -15.64 1.83
C THR A 148 -8.91 -16.50 1.85
N GLY A 149 -9.92 -16.09 1.08
CA GLY A 149 -11.25 -16.73 1.11
C GLY A 149 -12.03 -16.45 2.41
N VAL A 150 -11.51 -15.61 3.30
CA VAL A 150 -12.14 -15.28 4.58
C VAL A 150 -12.60 -13.82 4.53
N ARG A 151 -13.91 -13.60 4.52
CA ARG A 151 -14.48 -12.26 4.51
C ARG A 151 -14.79 -11.78 5.93
N GLY A 152 -14.28 -10.59 6.29
CA GLY A 152 -14.57 -9.91 7.54
C GLY A 152 -15.61 -8.79 7.39
N ASN A 153 -15.73 -7.97 8.43
CA ASN A 153 -16.60 -6.80 8.47
C ASN A 153 -15.75 -5.52 8.48
N LEU A 154 -15.84 -4.72 7.43
CA LEU A 154 -15.07 -3.47 7.31
C LEU A 154 -15.28 -2.52 8.51
N ILE A 155 -16.50 -2.44 9.05
CA ILE A 155 -16.79 -1.57 10.20
C ILE A 155 -16.02 -2.02 11.45
N GLU A 156 -15.85 -3.32 11.63
CA GLU A 156 -15.07 -3.88 12.74
C GLU A 156 -13.58 -3.59 12.57
N PHE A 157 -13.07 -3.64 11.35
CA PHE A 157 -11.65 -3.45 11.07
C PHE A 157 -11.23 -1.98 10.97
N ILE A 158 -12.01 -1.15 10.28
CA ILE A 158 -11.64 0.25 9.98
C ILE A 158 -12.67 1.29 10.44
N GLY A 159 -13.68 0.87 11.20
CA GLY A 159 -14.73 1.75 11.71
C GLY A 159 -15.75 2.19 10.66
N PRO A 160 -16.79 2.92 11.10
CA PRO A 160 -17.77 3.47 10.19
C PRO A 160 -17.14 4.52 9.26
N PRO A 161 -17.71 4.75 8.06
CA PRO A 161 -17.33 5.89 7.24
C PRO A 161 -17.53 7.20 8.00
N ALA A 162 -16.70 8.21 7.67
CA ALA A 162 -16.89 9.56 8.23
C ALA A 162 -18.30 10.06 7.87
N GLN A 163 -19.04 10.59 8.83
CA GLN A 163 -20.30 11.28 8.57
C GLN A 163 -19.96 12.55 7.80
N GLN A 164 -20.57 12.71 6.64
CA GLN A 164 -20.47 13.91 5.80
C GLN A 164 -21.34 15.03 6.40
#